data_b4fb77d92b7b7516dc4ef282b9b3efdc
#
_entry.id   b4fb77d92b7b7516dc4ef282b9b3efdc
#
_cell.length_a   1.000
_cell.length_b   1.000
_cell.length_c   1.000
_cell.angle_alpha   90.00
_cell.angle_beta   90.00
_cell.angle_gamma   90.00
#
_symmetry.space_group_name_H-M   'P 1'
#
loop_
_entity.id
_entity.type
_entity.pdbx_description
1 polymer ?
#
loop_
_entity_poly.entity_id
_entity_poly.type
_entity_poly.pdbx_seq_one_letter_code
_entity_poly.pdbx_strand_id
1 'polypeptide(L)'
;GFLETASNTYSTMLGPRKYATLRLNISQTFQPIGSASGILLGKYLVFQEGESLASQMAQMTPDQIHLFRLQMLQHTLEPYKIMICILVAIFILFLITKYPKCKVKEVANNQNTPKVTLGETLKYLSGNSLFKKGIVAQFLYVGMQVAVWSFTIRLALDLMPHINERMAADFMVISFACFFVGKFIANFLMTKFSVNKVLLAYSIIGCILILYVAFIPNLTAIYAAVAISILLGPCWATIYAETLKSVEKKYTETAGAIIVMSIIGGAFMPAVQGFVSDMVGSMQFSFIVNFFCFAYIGWYFYYKMKLENKEG
;
A
#
# COMPACT_ATOMS: atom_id res chain seq x y z
N GLY A 1 -5.34 6.92 -8.12
CA GLY A 1 -5.05 8.28 -7.67
C GLY A 1 -6.22 9.23 -7.78
N PHE A 2 -6.45 9.85 -8.96
CA PHE A 2 -7.39 10.98 -9.08
C PHE A 2 -8.82 10.67 -8.59
N LEU A 3 -9.41 9.56 -9.06
CA LEU A 3 -10.75 9.13 -8.67
C LEU A 3 -10.82 8.82 -7.15
N GLU A 4 -9.82 8.20 -6.61
CA GLU A 4 -9.73 7.89 -5.17
C GLU A 4 -9.68 9.15 -4.32
N THR A 5 -8.85 10.12 -4.69
CA THR A 5 -8.75 11.41 -3.96
C THR A 5 -10.08 12.15 -3.99
N ALA A 6 -10.72 12.23 -5.16
CA ALA A 6 -12.02 12.89 -5.30
C ALA A 6 -13.11 12.18 -4.48
N SER A 7 -13.19 10.85 -4.55
CA SER A 7 -14.14 10.02 -3.79
C SER A 7 -13.98 10.17 -2.29
N ASN A 8 -12.74 10.12 -1.81
CA ASN A 8 -12.44 10.24 -0.38
C ASN A 8 -12.83 11.62 0.15
N THR A 9 -12.48 12.68 -0.58
CA THR A 9 -12.87 14.05 -0.21
C THR A 9 -14.38 14.20 -0.21
N TYR A 10 -15.04 13.74 -1.26
CA TYR A 10 -16.50 13.81 -1.37
C TYR A 10 -17.20 13.04 -0.25
N SER A 11 -16.74 11.82 0.06
CA SER A 11 -17.26 10.99 1.16
C SER A 11 -17.19 11.72 2.52
N THR A 12 -16.11 12.46 2.79
CA THR A 12 -16.00 13.24 4.05
C THR A 12 -16.98 14.40 4.12
N MET A 13 -17.39 14.94 2.97
CA MET A 13 -18.29 16.10 2.87
C MET A 13 -19.79 15.74 2.86
N LEU A 14 -20.12 14.47 2.59
CA LEU A 14 -21.50 13.95 2.49
C LEU A 14 -22.18 13.78 3.85
N GLY A 15 -22.46 14.82 4.60
CA GLY A 15 -23.25 14.75 5.84
C GLY A 15 -22.53 15.28 7.08
N PRO A 16 -23.00 14.95 8.32
CA PRO A 16 -22.48 15.55 9.53
C PRO A 16 -20.96 15.31 9.69
N ARG A 17 -20.22 16.36 10.02
CA ARG A 17 -18.75 16.30 10.22
C ARG A 17 -18.34 15.29 11.29
N LYS A 18 -19.16 15.08 12.31
CA LYS A 18 -18.94 14.10 13.39
C LYS A 18 -18.66 12.68 12.85
N TYR A 19 -19.27 12.31 11.73
CA TYR A 19 -19.16 10.98 11.14
C TYR A 19 -18.27 10.93 9.88
N ALA A 20 -17.57 12.01 9.55
CA ALA A 20 -16.74 12.08 8.35
C ALA A 20 -15.65 10.99 8.33
N THR A 21 -14.92 10.83 9.44
CA THR A 21 -13.88 9.81 9.61
C THR A 21 -14.46 8.40 9.52
N LEU A 22 -15.63 8.16 10.13
CA LEU A 22 -16.29 6.85 10.07
C LEU A 22 -16.66 6.49 8.62
N ARG A 23 -17.25 7.43 7.88
CA ARG A 23 -17.60 7.21 6.46
C ARG A 23 -16.37 6.89 5.63
N LEU A 24 -15.29 7.63 5.82
CA LEU A 24 -14.03 7.38 5.12
C LEU A 24 -13.47 5.99 5.45
N ASN A 25 -13.44 5.63 6.72
CA ASN A 25 -12.95 4.33 7.17
C ASN A 25 -13.80 3.18 6.59
N ILE A 26 -15.12 3.32 6.55
CA ILE A 26 -16.02 2.33 5.93
C ILE A 26 -15.69 2.21 4.44
N SER A 27 -15.53 3.31 3.71
CA SER A 27 -15.15 3.28 2.30
C SER A 27 -13.82 2.57 2.07
N GLN A 28 -12.82 2.85 2.90
CA GLN A 28 -11.48 2.25 2.82
C GLN A 28 -11.46 0.75 3.21
N THR A 29 -12.49 0.25 3.89
CA THR A 29 -12.60 -1.18 4.23
C THR A 29 -12.85 -2.05 2.98
N PHE A 30 -13.41 -1.47 1.92
CA PHE A 30 -13.62 -2.18 0.65
C PHE A 30 -12.34 -2.36 -0.17
N GLN A 31 -11.28 -1.60 0.09
CA GLN A 31 -10.02 -1.68 -0.66
C GLN A 31 -9.39 -3.08 -0.64
N PRO A 32 -9.21 -3.75 0.51
CA PRO A 32 -8.67 -5.12 0.54
C PRO A 32 -9.55 -6.12 -0.20
N ILE A 33 -10.87 -5.96 -0.13
CA ILE A 33 -11.84 -6.81 -0.84
C ILE A 33 -11.65 -6.65 -2.35
N GLY A 34 -11.57 -5.42 -2.85
CA GLY A 34 -11.30 -5.15 -4.26
C GLY A 34 -9.95 -5.71 -4.72
N SER A 35 -8.91 -5.57 -3.91
CA SER A 35 -7.60 -6.12 -4.23
C SER A 35 -7.59 -7.65 -4.27
N ALA A 36 -8.22 -8.31 -3.30
CA ALA A 36 -8.36 -9.78 -3.29
C ALA A 36 -9.18 -10.26 -4.51
N SER A 37 -10.27 -9.56 -4.84
CA SER A 37 -11.08 -9.87 -6.03
C SER A 37 -10.28 -9.73 -7.33
N GLY A 38 -9.43 -8.71 -7.44
CA GLY A 38 -8.53 -8.51 -8.57
C GLY A 38 -7.53 -9.66 -8.74
N ILE A 39 -6.97 -10.16 -7.65
CA ILE A 39 -6.06 -11.31 -7.69
C ILE A 39 -6.80 -12.59 -8.07
N LEU A 40 -8.01 -12.80 -7.54
CA LEU A 40 -8.84 -13.95 -7.93
C LEU A 40 -9.19 -13.91 -9.43
N LEU A 41 -9.55 -12.74 -9.94
CA LEU A 41 -9.77 -12.57 -11.38
C LEU A 41 -8.49 -12.88 -12.19
N GLY A 42 -7.33 -12.38 -11.76
CA GLY A 42 -6.04 -12.72 -12.36
C GLY A 42 -5.75 -14.22 -12.33
N LYS A 43 -5.99 -14.85 -11.17
CA LYS A 43 -5.80 -16.30 -10.99
C LYS A 43 -6.63 -17.13 -11.97
N TYR A 44 -7.89 -16.78 -12.17
CA TYR A 44 -8.80 -17.58 -12.98
C TYR A 44 -8.84 -17.19 -14.47
N LEU A 45 -8.50 -15.95 -14.80
CA LEU A 45 -8.57 -15.45 -16.18
C LEU A 45 -7.20 -15.39 -16.87
N VAL A 46 -6.11 -15.22 -16.13
CA VAL A 46 -4.75 -15.05 -16.68
C VAL A 46 -3.91 -16.30 -16.49
N PHE A 47 -3.87 -16.84 -15.28
CA PHE A 47 -3.00 -17.98 -14.98
C PHE A 47 -3.66 -19.29 -15.40
N GLN A 48 -2.95 -20.05 -16.22
CA GLN A 48 -3.40 -21.36 -16.69
C GLN A 48 -3.20 -22.44 -15.63
N GLU A 49 -3.98 -23.52 -15.73
CA GLU A 49 -3.76 -24.74 -14.97
C GLU A 49 -2.63 -25.55 -15.63
N GLY A 50 -1.82 -26.23 -14.82
CA GLY A 50 -0.73 -27.08 -15.30
C GLY A 50 0.64 -26.67 -14.78
N GLU A 51 1.68 -26.95 -15.58
CA GLU A 51 3.06 -26.62 -15.23
C GLU A 51 3.32 -25.11 -15.23
N SER A 52 4.36 -24.67 -14.50
CA SER A 52 4.77 -23.27 -14.48
C SER A 52 5.12 -22.77 -15.90
N LEU A 53 4.89 -21.47 -16.14
CA LEU A 53 5.22 -20.87 -17.45
C LEU A 53 6.72 -21.06 -17.81
N ALA A 54 7.58 -21.02 -16.81
CA ALA A 54 9.01 -21.26 -17.00
C ALA A 54 9.32 -22.69 -17.47
N SER A 55 8.67 -23.70 -16.85
CA SER A 55 8.80 -25.11 -17.25
C SER A 55 8.29 -25.38 -18.66
N GLN A 56 7.15 -24.79 -19.01
CA GLN A 56 6.59 -24.89 -20.34
C GLN A 56 7.51 -24.28 -21.41
N MET A 57 8.05 -23.07 -21.14
CA MET A 57 8.97 -22.41 -22.07
C MET A 57 10.32 -23.14 -22.22
N ALA A 58 10.78 -23.84 -21.19
CA ALA A 58 12.05 -24.60 -21.24
C ALA A 58 12.00 -25.77 -22.25
N GLN A 59 10.81 -26.25 -22.60
CA GLN A 59 10.60 -27.34 -23.56
C GLN A 59 10.30 -26.85 -24.98
N MET A 60 10.24 -25.53 -25.22
CA MET A 60 9.86 -24.92 -26.50
C MET A 60 11.04 -24.41 -27.30
N THR A 61 10.92 -24.42 -28.62
CA THR A 61 11.86 -23.74 -29.53
C THR A 61 11.69 -22.21 -29.44
N PRO A 62 12.71 -21.41 -29.84
CA PRO A 62 12.63 -19.93 -29.80
C PRO A 62 11.38 -19.35 -30.50
N ASP A 63 10.98 -19.93 -31.65
CA ASP A 63 9.80 -19.47 -32.38
C ASP A 63 8.50 -19.83 -31.65
N GLN A 64 8.46 -21.01 -31.03
CA GLN A 64 7.33 -21.43 -30.20
C GLN A 64 7.20 -20.56 -28.94
N ILE A 65 8.32 -20.18 -28.32
CA ILE A 65 8.34 -19.26 -27.18
C ILE A 65 7.73 -17.89 -27.56
N HIS A 66 8.05 -17.38 -28.75
CA HIS A 66 7.50 -16.12 -29.22
C HIS A 66 5.97 -16.19 -29.38
N LEU A 67 5.47 -17.23 -30.04
CA LEU A 67 4.04 -17.46 -30.20
C LEU A 67 3.32 -17.65 -28.85
N PHE A 68 3.92 -18.44 -27.96
CA PHE A 68 3.41 -18.65 -26.61
C PHE A 68 3.28 -17.35 -25.81
N ARG A 69 4.32 -16.47 -25.87
CA ARG A 69 4.28 -15.16 -25.23
C ARG A 69 3.15 -14.27 -25.79
N LEU A 70 2.91 -14.31 -27.10
CA LEU A 70 1.80 -13.56 -27.71
C LEU A 70 0.45 -14.08 -27.24
N GLN A 71 0.26 -15.39 -27.12
CA GLN A 71 -0.95 -15.99 -26.58
C GLN A 71 -1.16 -15.59 -25.12
N MET A 72 -0.11 -15.65 -24.29
CA MET A 72 -0.17 -15.22 -22.90
C MET A 72 -0.51 -13.74 -22.77
N LEU A 73 0.03 -12.90 -23.65
CA LEU A 73 -0.33 -11.49 -23.69
C LEU A 73 -1.82 -11.28 -23.99
N GLN A 74 -2.39 -12.04 -24.94
CA GLN A 74 -3.81 -12.00 -25.24
C GLN A 74 -4.66 -12.40 -24.03
N HIS A 75 -4.33 -13.50 -23.35
CA HIS A 75 -5.00 -13.91 -22.12
C HIS A 75 -4.90 -12.85 -21.03
N THR A 76 -3.75 -12.20 -20.91
CA THR A 76 -3.54 -11.09 -19.95
C THR A 76 -4.41 -9.87 -20.30
N LEU A 77 -4.72 -9.62 -21.57
CA LEU A 77 -5.53 -8.48 -21.99
C LEU A 77 -7.05 -8.68 -21.72
N GLU A 78 -7.53 -9.91 -21.61
CA GLU A 78 -8.97 -10.18 -21.35
C GLU A 78 -9.49 -9.52 -20.05
N PRO A 79 -8.85 -9.66 -18.89
CA PRO A 79 -9.25 -8.96 -17.67
C PRO A 79 -9.27 -7.44 -17.83
N TYR A 80 -8.32 -6.88 -18.62
CA TYR A 80 -8.30 -5.43 -18.88
C TYR A 80 -9.50 -4.97 -19.69
N LYS A 81 -9.95 -5.76 -20.67
CA LYS A 81 -11.18 -5.46 -21.42
C LYS A 81 -12.39 -5.42 -20.48
N ILE A 82 -12.51 -6.41 -19.59
CA ILE A 82 -13.58 -6.45 -18.59
C ILE A 82 -13.52 -5.23 -17.68
N MET A 83 -12.33 -4.87 -17.19
CA MET A 83 -12.12 -3.67 -16.35
C MET A 83 -12.51 -2.39 -17.09
N ILE A 84 -12.16 -2.25 -18.36
CA ILE A 84 -12.56 -1.09 -19.18
C ILE A 84 -14.08 -1.00 -19.27
N CYS A 85 -14.78 -2.11 -19.54
CA CYS A 85 -16.24 -2.12 -19.56
C CYS A 85 -16.85 -1.70 -18.22
N ILE A 86 -16.30 -2.20 -17.10
CA ILE A 86 -16.75 -1.81 -15.75
C ILE A 86 -16.50 -0.31 -15.52
N LEU A 87 -15.32 0.20 -15.87
CA LEU A 87 -14.98 1.61 -15.71
C LEU A 87 -15.89 2.52 -16.55
N VAL A 88 -16.20 2.12 -17.79
CA VAL A 88 -17.17 2.84 -18.64
C VAL A 88 -18.56 2.84 -18.02
N ALA A 89 -19.02 1.69 -17.50
CA ALA A 89 -20.31 1.60 -16.80
C ALA A 89 -20.37 2.49 -15.57
N ILE A 90 -19.30 2.50 -14.76
CA ILE A 90 -19.15 3.40 -13.59
C ILE A 90 -19.15 4.86 -14.04
N PHE A 91 -18.43 5.20 -15.10
CA PHE A 91 -18.39 6.56 -15.63
C PHE A 91 -19.78 7.04 -16.09
N ILE A 92 -20.53 6.18 -16.79
CA ILE A 92 -21.91 6.46 -17.18
C ILE A 92 -22.78 6.65 -15.92
N LEU A 93 -22.63 5.81 -14.90
CA LEU A 93 -23.33 5.94 -13.63
C LEU A 93 -23.05 7.31 -12.98
N PHE A 94 -21.79 7.76 -13.00
CA PHE A 94 -21.41 9.07 -12.48
C PHE A 94 -22.07 10.21 -13.25
N LEU A 95 -22.20 10.09 -14.59
CA LEU A 95 -22.84 11.11 -15.40
C LEU A 95 -24.36 11.22 -15.16
N ILE A 96 -25.01 10.09 -14.90
CA ILE A 96 -26.47 10.03 -14.68
C ILE A 96 -26.84 10.40 -13.24
N THR A 97 -25.94 10.15 -12.28
CA THR A 97 -26.21 10.38 -10.86
C THR A 97 -26.24 11.87 -10.53
N LYS A 98 -27.36 12.34 -10.00
CA LYS A 98 -27.47 13.70 -9.45
C LYS A 98 -26.81 13.76 -8.09
N TYR A 99 -25.59 14.26 -8.04
CA TYR A 99 -24.88 14.45 -6.78
C TYR A 99 -25.46 15.62 -5.99
N PRO A 100 -25.73 15.44 -4.69
CA PRO A 100 -26.08 16.55 -3.83
C PRO A 100 -24.94 17.56 -3.83
N LYS A 101 -25.27 18.83 -4.11
CA LYS A 101 -24.30 19.91 -3.99
C LYS A 101 -23.89 19.99 -2.51
N CYS A 102 -22.75 19.41 -2.19
CA CYS A 102 -22.11 19.65 -0.90
C CYS A 102 -21.75 21.13 -0.88
N LYS A 103 -22.68 21.97 -0.35
CA LYS A 103 -22.29 23.31 0.05
C LYS A 103 -21.22 23.08 1.10
N VAL A 104 -19.95 23.26 0.72
CA VAL A 104 -18.96 23.73 1.66
C VAL A 104 -19.66 24.99 2.21
N LYS A 105 -20.28 24.90 3.39
CA LYS A 105 -20.38 26.06 4.21
C LYS A 105 -18.92 26.42 4.42
N GLU A 106 -18.35 27.19 3.49
CA GLU A 106 -17.27 28.07 3.86
C GLU A 106 -17.70 28.53 5.23
N VAL A 107 -16.82 28.29 6.18
CA VAL A 107 -16.90 28.95 7.46
C VAL A 107 -16.70 30.41 7.09
N ALA A 108 -17.82 31.01 6.59
CA ALA A 108 -17.96 32.40 6.22
C ALA A 108 -18.00 33.23 7.50
N ASN A 109 -17.19 32.87 8.48
CA ASN A 109 -17.01 33.61 9.71
C ASN A 109 -15.56 33.67 10.19
N ASN A 110 -14.61 33.47 9.29
CA ASN A 110 -13.24 33.94 9.53
C ASN A 110 -12.70 34.52 8.23
N GLN A 111 -13.17 35.68 7.83
CA GLN A 111 -12.63 36.50 6.74
C GLN A 111 -11.18 36.97 6.99
N ASN A 112 -10.52 36.46 8.02
CA ASN A 112 -9.16 36.84 8.41
C ASN A 112 -8.12 35.68 8.41
N THR A 113 -8.41 34.55 7.80
CA THR A 113 -7.28 33.63 7.51
C THR A 113 -6.59 34.14 6.26
N PRO A 114 -5.36 34.69 6.34
CA PRO A 114 -4.63 35.11 5.15
C PRO A 114 -4.51 33.91 4.21
N LYS A 115 -4.88 34.09 2.94
CA LYS A 115 -4.65 33.08 1.89
C LYS A 115 -3.15 32.84 1.81
N VAL A 116 -2.70 31.75 2.42
CA VAL A 116 -1.27 31.37 2.41
C VAL A 116 -0.89 31.01 0.98
N THR A 117 0.16 31.59 0.47
CA THR A 117 0.64 31.27 -0.88
C THR A 117 1.28 29.88 -0.90
N LEU A 118 1.22 29.20 -2.06
CA LEU A 118 1.85 27.89 -2.24
C LEU A 118 3.33 27.92 -1.88
N GLY A 119 4.03 29.02 -2.25
CA GLY A 119 5.45 29.22 -1.96
C GLY A 119 5.76 29.28 -0.47
N GLU A 120 4.95 30.01 0.31
CA GLU A 120 5.07 30.08 1.78
C GLU A 120 4.82 28.72 2.42
N THR A 121 3.81 27.99 1.94
CA THR A 121 3.51 26.64 2.42
C THR A 121 4.68 25.70 2.17
N LEU A 122 5.24 25.67 0.95
CA LEU A 122 6.38 24.83 0.64
C LEU A 122 7.63 25.20 1.46
N LYS A 123 7.87 26.49 1.68
CA LYS A 123 8.96 26.97 2.53
C LYS A 123 8.78 26.52 3.98
N TYR A 124 7.58 26.63 4.53
CA TYR A 124 7.27 26.16 5.89
C TYR A 124 7.46 24.63 5.99
N LEU A 125 6.91 23.85 5.05
CA LEU A 125 7.00 22.39 5.06
C LEU A 125 8.44 21.90 4.87
N SER A 126 9.24 22.57 4.05
CA SER A 126 10.68 22.26 3.89
C SER A 126 11.50 22.56 5.16
N GLY A 127 11.07 23.50 5.99
CA GLY A 127 11.65 23.79 7.30
C GLY A 127 11.23 22.77 8.37
N ASN A 128 10.08 22.12 8.24
CA ASN A 128 9.55 21.21 9.23
C ASN A 128 10.24 19.83 9.18
N SER A 129 11.16 19.59 10.10
CA SER A 129 11.95 18.34 10.17
C SER A 129 11.09 17.10 10.42
N LEU A 130 10.05 17.20 11.26
CA LEU A 130 9.17 16.08 11.59
C LEU A 130 8.31 15.70 10.39
N PHE A 131 7.81 16.69 9.67
CA PHE A 131 7.06 16.49 8.43
C PHE A 131 7.90 15.77 7.36
N LYS A 132 9.14 16.20 7.15
CA LYS A 132 10.06 15.55 6.19
C LYS A 132 10.32 14.08 6.55
N LYS A 133 10.57 13.79 7.82
CA LYS A 133 10.75 12.40 8.30
C LYS A 133 9.49 11.57 8.08
N GLY A 134 8.32 12.15 8.29
CA GLY A 134 7.03 11.50 8.05
C GLY A 134 6.78 11.17 6.57
N ILE A 135 7.15 12.08 5.64
CA ILE A 135 7.07 11.82 4.19
C ILE A 135 7.96 10.64 3.80
N VAL A 136 9.20 10.59 4.30
CA VAL A 136 10.11 9.47 4.03
C VAL A 136 9.54 8.17 4.60
N ALA A 137 8.98 8.21 5.82
CA ALA A 137 8.32 7.04 6.40
C ALA A 137 7.14 6.56 5.54
N GLN A 138 6.32 7.48 5.02
CA GLN A 138 5.20 7.14 4.15
C GLN A 138 5.66 6.58 2.81
N PHE A 139 6.68 7.15 2.20
CA PHE A 139 7.30 6.68 0.96
C PHE A 139 7.83 5.24 1.12
N LEU A 140 8.62 5.00 2.16
CA LEU A 140 9.19 3.69 2.44
C LEU A 140 8.11 2.67 2.78
N TYR A 141 7.08 3.08 3.52
CA TYR A 141 5.96 2.20 3.85
C TYR A 141 5.21 1.73 2.60
N VAL A 142 4.78 2.65 1.73
CA VAL A 142 4.05 2.28 0.51
C VAL A 142 4.92 1.44 -0.41
N GLY A 143 6.19 1.81 -0.52
CA GLY A 143 7.16 1.06 -1.30
C GLY A 143 7.34 -0.37 -0.80
N MET A 144 7.55 -0.54 0.49
CA MET A 144 7.67 -1.84 1.15
C MET A 144 6.40 -2.68 0.98
N GLN A 145 5.22 -2.09 1.15
CA GLN A 145 3.94 -2.78 0.99
C GLN A 145 3.82 -3.40 -0.41
N VAL A 146 4.06 -2.60 -1.45
CA VAL A 146 3.99 -3.06 -2.83
C VAL A 146 5.10 -4.08 -3.12
N ALA A 147 6.31 -3.86 -2.61
CA ALA A 147 7.44 -4.76 -2.79
C ALA A 147 7.16 -6.14 -2.16
N VAL A 148 6.75 -6.20 -0.89
CA VAL A 148 6.42 -7.47 -0.22
C VAL A 148 5.34 -8.21 -1.00
N TRP A 149 4.26 -7.54 -1.41
CA TRP A 149 3.19 -8.19 -2.15
C TRP A 149 3.63 -8.67 -3.54
N SER A 150 4.36 -7.85 -4.29
CA SER A 150 4.83 -8.23 -5.63
C SER A 150 5.81 -9.40 -5.61
N PHE A 151 6.64 -9.47 -4.57
CA PHE A 151 7.68 -10.50 -4.46
C PHE A 151 7.24 -11.76 -3.72
N THR A 152 6.11 -11.77 -3.02
CA THR A 152 5.60 -12.97 -2.34
C THR A 152 5.27 -14.09 -3.32
N ILE A 153 4.64 -13.78 -4.46
CA ILE A 153 4.37 -14.78 -5.51
C ILE A 153 5.68 -15.34 -6.07
N ARG A 154 6.64 -14.47 -6.37
CA ARG A 154 7.94 -14.87 -6.91
C ARG A 154 8.73 -15.72 -5.91
N LEU A 155 8.70 -15.35 -4.64
CA LEU A 155 9.32 -16.14 -3.56
C LEU A 155 8.69 -17.52 -3.45
N ALA A 156 7.37 -17.63 -3.59
CA ALA A 156 6.67 -18.90 -3.56
C ALA A 156 7.09 -19.80 -4.73
N LEU A 157 7.22 -19.25 -5.94
CA LEU A 157 7.69 -19.99 -7.12
C LEU A 157 9.15 -20.41 -7.01
N ASP A 158 10.00 -19.58 -6.37
CA ASP A 158 11.42 -19.86 -6.17
C ASP A 158 11.64 -20.99 -5.14
N LEU A 159 10.90 -20.97 -4.03
CA LEU A 159 11.04 -21.95 -2.95
C LEU A 159 10.20 -23.22 -3.14
N MET A 160 9.23 -23.22 -4.06
CA MET A 160 8.34 -24.34 -4.33
C MET A 160 8.31 -24.66 -5.83
N PRO A 161 9.28 -25.41 -6.37
CA PRO A 161 9.37 -25.70 -7.81
C PRO A 161 8.17 -26.46 -8.40
N HIS A 162 7.34 -27.06 -7.54
CA HIS A 162 6.20 -27.88 -7.96
C HIS A 162 4.88 -27.10 -8.08
N ILE A 163 4.88 -25.80 -7.73
CA ILE A 163 3.68 -24.96 -7.87
C ILE A 163 3.76 -24.10 -9.13
N ASN A 164 2.60 -23.77 -9.66
CA ASN A 164 2.47 -22.83 -10.76
C ASN A 164 2.06 -21.42 -10.24
N GLU A 165 2.05 -20.45 -11.13
CA GLU A 165 1.68 -19.06 -10.83
C GLU A 165 0.26 -18.95 -10.24
N ARG A 166 -0.65 -19.82 -10.68
CA ARG A 166 -2.03 -19.88 -10.19
C ARG A 166 -2.09 -20.31 -8.72
N MET A 167 -1.28 -21.30 -8.32
CA MET A 167 -1.19 -21.74 -6.92
C MET A 167 -0.45 -20.69 -6.07
N ALA A 168 0.61 -20.07 -6.62
CA ALA A 168 1.34 -19.01 -5.94
C ALA A 168 0.46 -17.78 -5.66
N ALA A 169 -0.53 -17.49 -6.51
CA ALA A 169 -1.48 -16.40 -6.30
C ALA A 169 -2.35 -16.59 -5.03
N ASP A 170 -2.54 -17.83 -4.54
CA ASP A 170 -3.29 -18.09 -3.31
C ASP A 170 -2.61 -17.47 -2.09
N PHE A 171 -1.28 -17.44 -2.05
CA PHE A 171 -0.54 -16.74 -1.00
C PHE A 171 -0.83 -15.25 -0.96
N MET A 172 -1.08 -14.64 -2.13
CA MET A 172 -1.50 -13.23 -2.18
C MET A 172 -2.92 -13.01 -1.67
N VAL A 173 -3.85 -13.90 -2.00
CA VAL A 173 -5.22 -13.84 -1.45
C VAL A 173 -5.17 -13.92 0.07
N ILE A 174 -4.39 -14.86 0.62
CA ILE A 174 -4.18 -14.98 2.07
C ILE A 174 -3.50 -13.73 2.64
N SER A 175 -2.51 -13.15 1.93
CA SER A 175 -1.85 -11.90 2.34
C SER A 175 -2.84 -10.74 2.47
N PHE A 176 -3.80 -10.60 1.55
CA PHE A 176 -4.83 -9.58 1.65
C PHE A 176 -5.84 -9.86 2.77
N ALA A 177 -6.15 -11.12 3.04
CA ALA A 177 -6.94 -11.49 4.22
C ALA A 177 -6.21 -11.14 5.52
N CYS A 178 -4.91 -11.44 5.61
CA CYS A 178 -4.04 -11.05 6.72
C CYS A 178 -3.97 -9.53 6.88
N PHE A 179 -3.83 -8.79 5.79
CA PHE A 179 -3.84 -7.33 5.78
C PHE A 179 -5.16 -6.76 6.31
N PHE A 180 -6.28 -7.33 5.88
CA PHE A 180 -7.61 -6.95 6.37
C PHE A 180 -7.74 -7.18 7.87
N VAL A 181 -7.39 -8.38 8.35
CA VAL A 181 -7.40 -8.72 9.79
C VAL A 181 -6.45 -7.82 10.57
N GLY A 182 -5.27 -7.54 10.03
CA GLY A 182 -4.27 -6.66 10.62
C GLY A 182 -4.78 -5.24 10.91
N LYS A 183 -5.66 -4.70 10.07
CA LYS A 183 -6.33 -3.41 10.31
C LYS A 183 -7.18 -3.43 11.58
N PHE A 184 -7.95 -4.49 11.80
CA PHE A 184 -8.79 -4.60 13.00
C PHE A 184 -7.95 -4.79 14.26
N ILE A 185 -6.94 -5.67 14.21
CA ILE A 185 -6.03 -5.90 15.34
C ILE A 185 -5.36 -4.59 15.74
N ALA A 186 -4.84 -3.84 14.78
CA ALA A 186 -4.16 -2.57 15.05
C ALA A 186 -5.12 -1.52 15.61
N ASN A 187 -6.31 -1.37 15.03
CA ASN A 187 -7.31 -0.45 15.54
C ASN A 187 -7.67 -0.77 16.99
N PHE A 188 -7.85 -2.06 17.32
CA PHE A 188 -8.10 -2.50 18.69
C PHE A 188 -6.92 -2.18 19.63
N LEU A 189 -5.69 -2.44 19.20
CA LEU A 189 -4.50 -2.12 19.99
C LEU A 189 -4.35 -0.60 20.22
N MET A 190 -4.67 0.22 19.22
CA MET A 190 -4.62 1.68 19.31
C MET A 190 -5.70 2.29 20.23
N THR A 191 -6.74 1.52 20.61
CA THR A 191 -7.67 1.95 21.68
C THR A 191 -7.08 1.80 23.08
N LYS A 192 -6.10 0.90 23.25
CA LYS A 192 -5.48 0.58 24.55
C LYS A 192 -4.08 1.19 24.71
N PHE A 193 -3.35 1.37 23.63
CA PHE A 193 -1.97 1.84 23.62
C PHE A 193 -1.82 3.06 22.73
N SER A 194 -0.79 3.88 22.98
CA SER A 194 -0.49 5.00 22.10
C SER A 194 -0.11 4.50 20.70
N VAL A 195 -0.54 5.24 19.70
CA VAL A 195 -0.30 4.94 18.27
C VAL A 195 1.18 4.70 18.00
N ASN A 196 2.05 5.56 18.58
CA ASN A 196 3.49 5.49 18.38
C ASN A 196 4.08 4.17 18.93
N LYS A 197 3.59 3.68 20.09
CA LYS A 197 4.01 2.38 20.66
C LYS A 197 3.57 1.20 19.79
N VAL A 198 2.34 1.24 19.29
CA VAL A 198 1.80 0.16 18.44
C VAL A 198 2.61 0.06 17.15
N LEU A 199 2.86 1.17 16.45
CA LEU A 199 3.62 1.14 15.19
C LEU A 199 5.11 0.84 15.40
N LEU A 200 5.68 1.24 16.52
CA LEU A 200 7.05 0.82 16.89
C LEU A 200 7.12 -0.71 17.06
N ALA A 201 6.18 -1.30 17.82
CA ALA A 201 6.12 -2.75 18.00
C ALA A 201 5.91 -3.50 16.67
N TYR A 202 5.01 -3.02 15.82
CA TYR A 202 4.79 -3.56 14.47
C TYR A 202 6.05 -3.51 13.62
N SER A 203 6.81 -2.41 13.69
CA SER A 203 8.06 -2.27 12.96
C SER A 203 9.14 -3.23 13.45
N ILE A 204 9.26 -3.44 14.77
CA ILE A 204 10.22 -4.39 15.34
C ILE A 204 9.87 -5.82 14.92
N ILE A 205 8.60 -6.22 15.04
CA ILE A 205 8.15 -7.55 14.60
C ILE A 205 8.36 -7.70 13.09
N GLY A 206 8.08 -6.65 12.30
CA GLY A 206 8.33 -6.61 10.86
C GLY A 206 9.80 -6.82 10.51
N CYS A 207 10.72 -6.18 11.21
CA CYS A 207 12.16 -6.40 11.05
C CYS A 207 12.54 -7.86 11.29
N ILE A 208 12.02 -8.48 12.36
CA ILE A 208 12.31 -9.88 12.71
C ILE A 208 11.76 -10.81 11.61
N LEU A 209 10.52 -10.62 11.16
CA LEU A 209 9.92 -11.45 10.12
C LEU A 209 10.65 -11.29 8.78
N ILE A 210 11.05 -10.09 8.41
CA ILE A 210 11.82 -9.86 7.17
C ILE A 210 13.19 -10.55 7.23
N LEU A 211 13.90 -10.48 8.35
CA LEU A 211 15.17 -11.19 8.53
C LEU A 211 14.94 -12.71 8.44
N TYR A 212 13.87 -13.21 9.03
CA TYR A 212 13.49 -14.62 8.89
C TYR A 212 13.28 -15.00 7.42
N VAL A 213 12.50 -14.21 6.67
CA VAL A 213 12.29 -14.44 5.23
C VAL A 213 13.60 -14.40 4.46
N ALA A 214 14.48 -13.44 4.73
CA ALA A 214 15.70 -13.23 3.97
C ALA A 214 16.76 -14.34 4.17
N PHE A 215 16.79 -14.98 5.35
CA PHE A 215 17.87 -15.89 5.72
C PHE A 215 17.47 -17.37 5.85
N ILE A 216 16.18 -17.69 5.93
CA ILE A 216 15.72 -19.08 6.11
C ILE A 216 15.09 -19.60 4.82
N PRO A 217 15.82 -20.44 4.03
CA PRO A 217 15.38 -20.90 2.71
C PRO A 217 14.47 -22.13 2.84
N ASN A 218 13.27 -21.94 3.36
CA ASN A 218 12.28 -23.00 3.43
C ASN A 218 10.86 -22.48 3.26
N LEU A 219 9.89 -23.39 3.19
CA LEU A 219 8.48 -23.09 2.99
C LEU A 219 7.93 -22.10 4.05
N THR A 220 8.47 -22.12 5.27
CA THR A 220 8.01 -21.23 6.36
C THR A 220 8.33 -19.77 6.08
N ALA A 221 9.31 -19.46 5.22
CA ALA A 221 9.61 -18.11 4.78
C ALA A 221 8.44 -17.49 4.00
N ILE A 222 7.73 -18.29 3.20
CA ILE A 222 6.56 -17.82 2.44
C ILE A 222 5.43 -17.44 3.42
N TYR A 223 5.18 -18.28 4.42
CA TYR A 223 4.18 -17.99 5.45
C TYR A 223 4.56 -16.77 6.29
N ALA A 224 5.86 -16.57 6.56
CA ALA A 224 6.34 -15.35 7.22
C ALA A 224 6.12 -14.11 6.35
N ALA A 225 6.38 -14.19 5.03
CA ALA A 225 6.10 -13.10 4.08
C ALA A 225 4.61 -12.75 4.03
N VAL A 226 3.74 -13.76 4.05
CA VAL A 226 2.28 -13.57 4.15
C VAL A 226 1.89 -12.90 5.47
N ALA A 227 2.46 -13.34 6.60
CA ALA A 227 2.17 -12.81 7.93
C ALA A 227 2.61 -11.34 8.08
N ILE A 228 3.63 -10.88 7.36
CA ILE A 228 4.03 -9.47 7.30
C ILE A 228 2.85 -8.59 6.90
N SER A 229 1.93 -9.09 6.07
CA SER A 229 0.76 -8.33 5.64
C SER A 229 -0.15 -7.89 6.80
N ILE A 230 -0.17 -8.63 7.93
CA ILE A 230 -0.88 -8.22 9.15
C ILE A 230 -0.32 -6.89 9.68
N LEU A 231 1.01 -6.76 9.64
CA LEU A 231 1.71 -5.58 10.16
C LEU A 231 1.58 -4.36 9.24
N LEU A 232 1.31 -4.59 7.95
CA LEU A 232 1.09 -3.52 6.99
C LEU A 232 -0.28 -2.86 7.13
N GLY A 233 -1.27 -3.52 7.72
CA GLY A 233 -2.66 -3.07 7.76
C GLY A 233 -2.89 -1.62 8.22
N PRO A 234 -2.39 -1.20 9.38
CA PRO A 234 -2.69 0.12 9.95
C PRO A 234 -1.81 1.24 9.40
N CYS A 235 -0.67 0.93 8.80
CA CYS A 235 0.41 1.89 8.69
C CYS A 235 0.09 3.09 7.79
N TRP A 236 -0.57 2.90 6.63
CA TRP A 236 -0.80 3.99 5.68
C TRP A 236 -1.54 5.17 6.30
N ALA A 237 -2.73 4.91 6.81
CA ALA A 237 -3.58 5.96 7.38
C ALA A 237 -2.97 6.55 8.66
N THR A 238 -2.26 5.73 9.43
CA THR A 238 -1.65 6.14 10.69
C THR A 238 -0.43 7.02 10.46
N ILE A 239 0.48 6.63 9.55
CA ILE A 239 1.65 7.47 9.20
C ILE A 239 1.17 8.79 8.59
N TYR A 240 0.17 8.75 7.72
CA TYR A 240 -0.45 9.94 7.14
C TYR A 240 -0.97 10.89 8.21
N ALA A 241 -1.83 10.38 9.10
CA ALA A 241 -2.43 11.19 10.16
C ALA A 241 -1.40 11.74 11.14
N GLU A 242 -0.44 10.91 11.53
CA GLU A 242 0.62 11.30 12.46
C GLU A 242 1.60 12.32 11.85
N THR A 243 1.86 12.22 10.55
CA THR A 243 2.66 13.23 9.84
C THR A 243 1.90 14.53 9.70
N LEU A 244 0.61 14.47 9.41
CA LEU A 244 -0.21 15.66 9.26
C LEU A 244 -0.40 16.44 10.57
N LYS A 245 -0.40 15.75 11.73
CA LYS A 245 -0.44 16.39 13.05
C LYS A 245 0.77 17.30 13.33
N SER A 246 1.89 17.06 12.66
CA SER A 246 3.10 17.90 12.82
C SER A 246 3.02 19.24 12.07
N VAL A 247 1.91 19.51 11.38
CA VAL A 247 1.73 20.67 10.52
C VAL A 247 0.65 21.58 11.07
N GLU A 248 0.89 22.90 11.03
CA GLU A 248 -0.12 23.88 11.42
C GLU A 248 -1.36 23.81 10.51
N LYS A 249 -2.55 24.04 11.10
CA LYS A 249 -3.84 23.91 10.41
C LYS A 249 -3.94 24.64 9.07
N LYS A 250 -3.32 25.82 8.95
CA LYS A 250 -3.34 26.63 7.73
C LYS A 250 -2.60 26.01 6.54
N TYR A 251 -1.70 25.05 6.76
CA TYR A 251 -0.89 24.38 5.73
C TYR A 251 -1.34 22.92 5.48
N THR A 252 -2.33 22.42 6.23
CA THR A 252 -2.73 21.02 6.26
C THR A 252 -3.17 20.47 4.90
N GLU A 253 -3.86 21.30 4.11
CA GLU A 253 -4.39 20.87 2.79
C GLU A 253 -3.26 20.52 1.82
N THR A 254 -2.32 21.45 1.64
CA THR A 254 -1.14 21.20 0.79
C THR A 254 -0.22 20.13 1.36
N ALA A 255 -0.04 20.09 2.67
CA ALA A 255 0.74 19.04 3.33
C ALA A 255 0.15 17.66 3.08
N GLY A 256 -1.17 17.51 3.18
CA GLY A 256 -1.87 16.27 2.87
C GLY A 256 -1.66 15.82 1.43
N ALA A 257 -1.74 16.74 0.47
CA ALA A 257 -1.45 16.44 -0.94
C ALA A 257 -0.01 15.93 -1.14
N ILE A 258 0.97 16.57 -0.50
CA ILE A 258 2.39 16.16 -0.59
C ILE A 258 2.61 14.78 0.03
N ILE A 259 1.96 14.48 1.18
CA ILE A 259 2.05 13.14 1.78
C ILE A 259 1.48 12.08 0.82
N VAL A 260 0.37 12.37 0.15
CA VAL A 260 -0.21 11.44 -0.84
C VAL A 260 0.75 11.21 -2.02
N MET A 261 1.51 12.22 -2.45
CA MET A 261 2.51 12.03 -3.51
C MET A 261 3.59 11.00 -3.15
N SER A 262 3.82 10.72 -1.86
CA SER A 262 4.76 9.67 -1.42
C SER A 262 4.36 8.26 -1.85
N ILE A 263 3.14 8.06 -2.39
CA ILE A 263 2.70 6.81 -3.04
C ILE A 263 3.66 6.36 -4.16
N ILE A 264 4.41 7.28 -4.75
CA ILE A 264 5.45 6.95 -5.75
C ILE A 264 6.48 5.94 -5.21
N GLY A 265 6.65 5.82 -3.90
CA GLY A 265 7.46 4.77 -3.27
C GLY A 265 7.07 3.37 -3.71
N GLY A 266 5.77 3.14 -4.00
CA GLY A 266 5.26 1.86 -4.51
C GLY A 266 5.76 1.49 -5.92
N ALA A 267 6.23 2.44 -6.70
CA ALA A 267 6.92 2.16 -7.95
C ALA A 267 8.43 1.97 -7.75
N PHE A 268 9.03 2.75 -6.84
CA PHE A 268 10.47 2.78 -6.63
C PHE A 268 11.01 1.55 -5.88
N MET A 269 10.42 1.21 -4.75
CA MET A 269 10.97 0.16 -3.87
C MET A 269 10.92 -1.26 -4.48
N PRO A 270 9.87 -1.68 -5.21
CA PRO A 270 9.90 -2.96 -5.93
C PRO A 270 11.02 -3.02 -6.96
N ALA A 271 11.32 -1.91 -7.66
CA ALA A 271 12.44 -1.85 -8.60
C ALA A 271 13.79 -2.02 -7.87
N VAL A 272 13.97 -1.38 -6.71
CA VAL A 272 15.16 -1.55 -5.86
C VAL A 272 15.27 -3.00 -5.39
N GLN A 273 14.19 -3.61 -4.94
CA GLN A 273 14.19 -5.02 -4.50
C GLN A 273 14.52 -5.96 -5.66
N GLY A 274 13.97 -5.72 -6.86
CA GLY A 274 14.29 -6.48 -8.06
C GLY A 274 15.77 -6.37 -8.43
N PHE A 275 16.30 -5.15 -8.43
CA PHE A 275 17.72 -4.92 -8.69
C PHE A 275 18.64 -5.65 -7.69
N VAL A 276 18.31 -5.62 -6.40
CA VAL A 276 19.04 -6.38 -5.36
C VAL A 276 18.94 -7.88 -5.60
N SER A 277 17.76 -8.39 -5.98
CA SER A 277 17.56 -9.79 -6.34
C SER A 277 18.46 -10.23 -7.49
N ASP A 278 18.53 -9.41 -8.54
CA ASP A 278 19.35 -9.71 -9.73
C ASP A 278 20.85 -9.63 -9.41
N MET A 279 21.28 -8.65 -8.61
CA MET A 279 22.69 -8.51 -8.21
C MET A 279 23.20 -9.67 -7.35
N VAL A 280 22.37 -10.11 -6.40
CA VAL A 280 22.76 -11.15 -5.43
C VAL A 280 22.45 -12.55 -5.94
N GLY A 281 21.61 -12.67 -6.98
CA GLY A 281 21.16 -13.95 -7.50
C GLY A 281 20.21 -14.69 -6.52
N SER A 282 19.56 -13.97 -5.61
CA SER A 282 18.65 -14.54 -4.61
C SER A 282 17.41 -13.68 -4.44
N MET A 283 16.28 -14.21 -4.87
CA MET A 283 14.96 -13.60 -4.67
C MET A 283 14.66 -13.42 -3.18
N GLN A 284 14.96 -14.45 -2.41
CA GLN A 284 14.74 -14.49 -0.99
C GLN A 284 15.54 -13.41 -0.24
N PHE A 285 16.86 -13.33 -0.50
CA PHE A 285 17.70 -12.33 0.15
C PHE A 285 17.29 -10.90 -0.19
N SER A 286 16.69 -10.68 -1.35
CA SER A 286 16.21 -9.34 -1.76
C SER A 286 15.21 -8.71 -0.78
N PHE A 287 14.52 -9.52 0.02
CA PHE A 287 13.62 -9.02 1.07
C PHE A 287 14.33 -8.16 2.12
N ILE A 288 15.69 -8.23 2.22
CA ILE A 288 16.47 -7.39 3.13
C ILE A 288 16.23 -5.88 2.88
N VAL A 289 15.85 -5.47 1.68
CA VAL A 289 15.48 -4.09 1.36
C VAL A 289 14.33 -3.62 2.26
N ASN A 290 13.36 -4.48 2.52
CA ASN A 290 12.20 -4.16 3.35
C ASN A 290 12.55 -4.07 4.85
N PHE A 291 13.66 -4.68 5.28
CA PHE A 291 14.18 -4.49 6.63
C PHE A 291 14.52 -3.04 6.91
N PHE A 292 15.22 -2.38 6.00
CA PHE A 292 15.57 -0.97 6.14
C PHE A 292 14.33 -0.06 6.16
N CYS A 293 13.28 -0.45 5.42
CA CYS A 293 12.01 0.28 5.45
C CYS A 293 11.34 0.18 6.82
N PHE A 294 11.20 -1.02 7.38
CA PHE A 294 10.66 -1.21 8.73
C PHE A 294 11.53 -0.55 9.81
N ALA A 295 12.85 -0.66 9.71
CA ALA A 295 13.78 -0.03 10.64
C ALA A 295 13.61 1.49 10.66
N TYR A 296 13.47 2.13 9.50
CA TYR A 296 13.22 3.57 9.42
C TYR A 296 11.87 3.96 10.00
N ILE A 297 10.80 3.22 9.71
CA ILE A 297 9.46 3.47 10.25
C ILE A 297 9.49 3.33 11.77
N GLY A 298 10.10 2.28 12.30
CA GLY A 298 10.29 2.08 13.73
C GLY A 298 11.07 3.23 14.38
N TRP A 299 12.17 3.66 13.77
CA TRP A 299 12.93 4.81 14.22
C TRP A 299 12.10 6.11 14.22
N TYR A 300 11.27 6.35 13.20
CA TYR A 300 10.39 7.52 13.12
C TYR A 300 9.39 7.57 14.28
N PHE A 301 8.73 6.44 14.59
CA PHE A 301 7.78 6.38 15.70
C PHE A 301 8.46 6.42 17.08
N TYR A 302 9.65 5.82 17.22
CA TYR A 302 10.48 5.96 18.41
C TYR A 302 10.87 7.42 18.63
N TYR A 303 11.30 8.11 17.59
CA TYR A 303 11.65 9.53 17.65
C TYR A 303 10.47 10.39 18.07
N LYS A 304 9.27 10.16 17.52
CA LYS A 304 8.04 10.85 17.92
C LYS A 304 7.72 10.63 19.40
N MET A 305 7.76 9.39 19.86
CA MET A 305 7.51 9.04 21.25
C MET A 305 8.47 9.77 22.20
N LYS A 306 9.76 9.91 21.80
CA LYS A 306 10.74 10.66 22.58
C LYS A 306 10.45 12.16 22.64
N LEU A 307 9.87 12.72 21.59
CA LEU A 307 9.46 14.15 21.59
C LEU A 307 8.26 14.36 22.52
N GLU A 308 7.23 13.50 22.41
CA GLU A 308 6.04 13.57 23.27
C GLU A 308 6.41 13.49 24.77
N ASN A 309 7.36 12.61 25.14
CA ASN A 309 7.84 12.48 26.52
C ASN A 309 8.69 13.65 27.02
N LYS A 310 9.10 14.57 26.14
CA LYS A 310 9.85 15.79 26.54
C LYS A 310 8.94 17.01 26.71
N GLU A 311 7.76 16.97 26.10
CA GLU A 311 6.78 18.06 26.13
C GLU A 311 5.72 17.88 27.23
N GLY A 312 5.58 16.67 27.79
CA GLY A 312 4.74 16.35 28.95
C GLY A 312 5.52 16.23 30.25
#